data_c85feff3e741dd2d21069b98572f87f0
#
_entry.id   c85feff3e741dd2d21069b98572f87f0
#
_cell.length_a   1.000
_cell.length_b   1.000
_cell.length_c   1.000
_cell.angle_alpha   90.00
_cell.angle_beta   90.00
_cell.angle_gamma   90.00
#
_symmetry.space_group_name_H-M   'P 1'
#
loop_
_entity.id
_entity.type
_entity.pdbx_description
1 polymer ?
#
loop_
_entity_poly.entity_id
_entity_poly.type
_entity_poly.pdbx_seq_one_letter_code
_entity_poly.pdbx_strand_id
1 'polypeptide(L)'
;MGYTFKSLCIRNFKYITNNKPLKFDFMNSNIVILDGQNGYGKTTLFDAIEVLVTGKIKHFNPSLQNRKTETLGTLANDVNKDIVISAILSSDFSDEIHVERKLLCKNEFQSIITLNSQEISQEELYDKFHLSSNMFDIGTYISQSESLDFLQNKHRCTRGTNEIK
;
A
#
# COMPACT_ATOMS: atom_id res chain seq x y z
N MET A 1 19.21 -0.40 -8.14
CA MET A 1 18.83 -1.79 -7.85
C MET A 1 17.32 -1.83 -7.75
N GLY A 2 16.66 -2.66 -8.56
CA GLY A 2 15.21 -2.83 -8.52
C GLY A 2 14.82 -4.06 -7.68
N TYR A 3 13.65 -4.01 -7.06
CA TYR A 3 13.04 -5.16 -6.40
C TYR A 3 11.71 -5.48 -7.08
N THR A 4 11.46 -6.75 -7.31
CA THR A 4 10.25 -7.25 -7.94
C THR A 4 9.47 -8.12 -6.95
N PHE A 5 8.16 -7.92 -6.87
CA PHE A 5 7.31 -8.79 -6.07
C PHE A 5 7.23 -10.18 -6.68
N LYS A 6 7.53 -11.20 -5.89
CA LYS A 6 7.33 -12.61 -6.21
C LYS A 6 5.98 -13.10 -5.72
N SER A 7 5.67 -12.79 -4.47
CA SER A 7 4.39 -13.16 -3.88
C SER A 7 3.95 -12.13 -2.85
N LEU A 8 2.64 -12.11 -2.59
CA LEU A 8 2.02 -11.30 -1.54
C LEU A 8 1.01 -12.16 -0.79
N CYS A 9 1.00 -12.07 0.53
CA CYS A 9 0.05 -12.73 1.39
C CYS A 9 -0.61 -11.71 2.32
N ILE A 10 -1.94 -11.71 2.37
CA ILE A 10 -2.75 -10.76 3.12
C ILE A 10 -3.65 -11.53 4.07
N ARG A 11 -3.67 -11.17 5.36
CA ARG A 11 -4.50 -11.77 6.39
C ARG A 11 -5.22 -10.71 7.20
N ASN A 12 -6.47 -10.97 7.53
CA ASN A 12 -7.29 -10.13 8.40
C ASN A 12 -7.39 -8.67 7.95
N PHE A 13 -7.48 -8.43 6.65
CA PHE A 13 -7.48 -7.09 6.08
C PHE A 13 -8.74 -6.85 5.24
N LYS A 14 -9.52 -5.83 5.60
CA LYS A 14 -10.82 -5.53 4.98
C LYS A 14 -11.74 -6.77 4.99
N TYR A 15 -12.13 -7.27 3.84
CA TYR A 15 -12.97 -8.49 3.71
C TYR A 15 -12.16 -9.80 3.76
N ILE A 16 -10.83 -9.72 3.75
CA ILE A 16 -9.96 -10.91 3.81
C ILE A 16 -9.87 -11.40 5.24
N THR A 17 -10.33 -12.63 5.47
CA THR A 17 -10.34 -13.21 6.81
C THR A 17 -8.97 -13.77 7.22
N ASN A 18 -8.78 -13.95 8.51
CA ASN A 18 -7.56 -14.60 9.02
C ASN A 18 -7.47 -16.09 8.62
N ASN A 19 -8.60 -16.78 8.54
CA ASN A 19 -8.65 -18.22 8.24
C ASN A 19 -8.53 -18.52 6.74
N LYS A 20 -8.81 -17.53 5.87
CA LYS A 20 -8.66 -17.64 4.42
C LYS A 20 -7.81 -16.47 3.93
N PRO A 21 -6.48 -16.54 4.11
CA PRO A 21 -5.59 -15.50 3.62
C PRO A 21 -5.64 -15.44 2.09
N LEU A 22 -5.53 -14.23 1.58
CA LEU A 22 -5.40 -14.01 0.14
C LEU A 22 -3.91 -14.09 -0.22
N LYS A 23 -3.59 -14.94 -1.17
CA LYS A 23 -2.22 -15.13 -1.67
C LYS A 23 -2.18 -14.83 -3.16
N PHE A 24 -1.23 -14.02 -3.54
CA PHE A 24 -0.88 -13.75 -4.94
C PHE A 24 0.52 -14.26 -5.23
N ASP A 25 0.65 -14.92 -6.37
CA ASP A 25 1.93 -15.27 -6.97
C ASP A 25 2.05 -14.46 -8.27
N PHE A 26 3.07 -13.62 -8.35
CA PHE A 26 3.31 -12.76 -9.50
C PHE A 26 4.15 -13.43 -10.61
N MET A 27 4.51 -14.72 -10.45
CA MET A 27 5.14 -15.56 -11.47
C MET A 27 6.35 -14.90 -12.17
N ASN A 28 7.16 -14.15 -11.44
CA ASN A 28 8.31 -13.39 -11.97
C ASN A 28 7.95 -12.40 -13.09
N SER A 29 6.71 -11.93 -13.13
CA SER A 29 6.25 -10.99 -14.15
C SER A 29 6.69 -9.58 -13.82
N ASN A 30 7.18 -8.85 -14.81
CA ASN A 30 7.52 -7.43 -14.68
C ASN A 30 6.27 -6.54 -14.75
N ILE A 31 5.18 -7.06 -15.30
CA ILE A 31 3.90 -6.34 -15.42
C ILE A 31 2.79 -7.27 -14.98
N VAL A 32 1.97 -6.79 -14.05
CA VAL A 32 0.78 -7.49 -13.57
C VAL A 32 -0.44 -6.63 -13.82
N ILE A 33 -1.41 -7.18 -14.56
CA ILE A 33 -2.66 -6.49 -14.85
C ILE A 33 -3.77 -7.13 -14.00
N LEU A 34 -4.41 -6.31 -13.17
CA LEU A 34 -5.57 -6.73 -12.38
C LEU A 34 -6.84 -6.33 -13.13
N ASP A 35 -7.49 -7.31 -13.75
CA ASP A 35 -8.80 -7.14 -14.36
C ASP A 35 -9.90 -7.73 -13.49
N GLY A 36 -11.08 -7.16 -13.56
CA GLY A 36 -12.26 -7.61 -12.81
C GLY A 36 -13.28 -6.50 -12.58
N GLN A 37 -14.49 -6.88 -12.24
CA GLN A 37 -15.58 -5.94 -11.94
C GLN A 37 -15.29 -5.10 -10.70
N ASN A 38 -15.99 -3.98 -10.54
CA ASN A 38 -15.90 -3.17 -9.33
C ASN A 38 -16.36 -3.98 -8.11
N GLY A 39 -15.64 -3.83 -6.97
CA GLY A 39 -15.91 -4.60 -5.75
C GLY A 39 -15.13 -5.91 -5.62
N TYR A 40 -14.43 -6.39 -6.64
CA TYR A 40 -13.64 -7.64 -6.59
C TYR A 40 -12.28 -7.49 -5.88
N GLY A 41 -12.05 -6.38 -5.20
CA GLY A 41 -10.90 -6.25 -4.31
C GLY A 41 -9.61 -5.76 -4.95
N LYS A 42 -9.65 -5.23 -6.16
CA LYS A 42 -8.48 -4.61 -6.80
C LYS A 42 -7.84 -3.56 -5.90
N THR A 43 -8.64 -2.62 -5.41
CA THR A 43 -8.17 -1.58 -4.47
C THR A 43 -7.61 -2.16 -3.18
N THR A 44 -8.19 -3.25 -2.67
CA THR A 44 -7.68 -3.90 -1.44
C THR A 44 -6.27 -4.44 -1.61
N LEU A 45 -5.92 -4.94 -2.80
CA LEU A 45 -4.57 -5.38 -3.09
C LEU A 45 -3.57 -4.21 -3.05
N PHE A 46 -3.92 -3.09 -3.70
CA PHE A 46 -3.09 -1.89 -3.68
C PHE A 46 -2.95 -1.31 -2.28
N ASP A 47 -4.05 -1.22 -1.54
CA ASP A 47 -4.02 -0.75 -0.14
C ASP A 47 -3.15 -1.64 0.75
N ALA A 48 -3.14 -2.95 0.51
CA ALA A 48 -2.28 -3.87 1.24
C ALA A 48 -0.79 -3.63 0.92
N ILE A 49 -0.44 -3.39 -0.34
CA ILE A 49 0.93 -3.05 -0.74
C ILE A 49 1.34 -1.70 -0.12
N GLU A 50 0.46 -0.70 -0.18
CA GLU A 50 0.71 0.61 0.43
C GLU A 50 0.95 0.49 1.93
N VAL A 51 0.10 -0.26 2.65
CA VAL A 51 0.27 -0.53 4.08
C VAL A 51 1.57 -1.29 4.33
N LEU A 52 1.90 -2.31 3.55
CA LEU A 52 3.13 -3.07 3.72
C LEU A 52 4.36 -2.16 3.67
N VAL A 53 4.40 -1.24 2.72
CA VAL A 53 5.56 -0.37 2.48
C VAL A 53 5.56 0.84 3.41
N THR A 54 4.43 1.52 3.58
CA THR A 54 4.37 2.82 4.27
C THR A 54 3.78 2.77 5.67
N GLY A 55 3.07 1.70 6.01
CA GLY A 55 2.28 1.58 7.24
C GLY A 55 1.00 2.41 7.26
N LYS A 56 0.64 3.04 6.15
CA LYS A 56 -0.51 3.96 6.04
C LYS A 56 -1.31 3.66 4.77
N ILE A 57 -2.51 4.20 4.68
CA ILE A 57 -3.30 4.26 3.44
C ILE A 57 -3.59 5.73 3.17
N LYS A 58 -3.12 6.23 2.04
CA LYS A 58 -3.14 7.65 1.71
C LYS A 58 -4.55 8.24 1.56
N HIS A 59 -5.45 7.51 0.91
CA HIS A 59 -6.82 7.98 0.72
C HIS A 59 -7.71 7.84 1.99
N PHE A 60 -7.21 7.18 3.04
CA PHE A 60 -7.74 7.33 4.38
C PHE A 60 -7.20 8.62 5.01
N ASN A 61 -7.66 9.75 4.51
CA ASN A 61 -7.19 11.05 4.99
C ASN A 61 -7.82 11.37 6.36
N PRO A 62 -7.01 11.41 7.45
CA PRO A 62 -7.53 11.71 8.78
C PRO A 62 -8.13 13.11 8.90
N SER A 63 -7.75 14.07 8.04
CA SER A 63 -8.22 15.45 8.11
C SER A 63 -9.65 15.66 7.60
N LEU A 64 -10.21 14.73 6.84
CA LEU A 64 -11.63 14.70 6.48
C LEU A 64 -12.49 13.94 7.52
N GLN A 65 -11.84 13.40 8.52
CA GLN A 65 -12.42 12.55 9.54
C GLN A 65 -12.72 13.34 10.81
N ASN A 66 -13.82 14.05 10.83
CA ASN A 66 -14.48 14.46 12.09
C ASN A 66 -15.04 13.22 12.85
N ARG A 67 -14.65 12.01 12.47
CA ARG A 67 -15.02 10.76 13.11
C ARG A 67 -13.78 10.14 13.74
N LYS A 68 -13.69 10.27 15.07
CA LYS A 68 -12.65 9.67 15.94
C LYS A 68 -12.50 8.14 15.85
N THR A 69 -13.07 7.47 14.87
CA THR A 69 -13.23 6.01 14.84
C THR A 69 -12.67 5.32 13.61
N GLU A 70 -12.14 6.03 12.62
CA GLU A 70 -11.52 5.38 11.45
C GLU A 70 -10.02 5.24 11.66
N THR A 71 -9.67 4.44 12.62
CA THR A 71 -8.32 3.97 12.88
C THR A 71 -8.04 2.75 11.97
N LEU A 72 -6.77 2.37 11.78
CA LEU A 72 -6.41 1.14 11.04
C LEU A 72 -7.18 -0.11 11.54
N GLY A 73 -7.73 -0.11 12.77
CA GLY A 73 -8.61 -1.16 13.28
C GLY A 73 -9.92 -1.32 12.51
N THR A 74 -10.38 -0.28 11.82
CA THR A 74 -11.52 -0.42 10.89
C THR A 74 -11.14 -1.18 9.62
N LEU A 75 -9.84 -1.35 9.36
CA LEU A 75 -9.32 -2.14 8.25
C LEU A 75 -9.18 -3.62 8.59
N ALA A 76 -9.26 -4.01 9.86
CA ALA A 76 -9.24 -5.40 10.26
C ALA A 76 -10.60 -6.05 9.97
N ASN A 77 -10.59 -7.26 9.38
CA ASN A 77 -11.79 -8.08 9.25
C ASN A 77 -12.33 -8.50 10.62
N ASP A 78 -11.42 -8.95 11.48
CA ASP A 78 -11.68 -9.28 12.90
C ASP A 78 -10.86 -8.31 13.75
N VAL A 79 -11.53 -7.42 14.46
CA VAL A 79 -10.90 -6.37 15.30
C VAL A 79 -10.11 -6.93 16.50
N ASN A 80 -10.28 -8.21 16.82
CA ASN A 80 -9.55 -8.86 17.89
C ASN A 80 -8.26 -9.55 17.42
N LYS A 81 -7.95 -9.48 16.12
CA LYS A 81 -6.78 -10.10 15.51
C LYS A 81 -5.95 -9.07 14.78
N ASP A 82 -4.66 -9.32 14.76
CA ASP A 82 -3.72 -8.48 14.04
C ASP A 82 -3.91 -8.59 12.52
N ILE A 83 -3.67 -7.49 11.82
CA ILE A 83 -3.53 -7.50 10.38
C ILE A 83 -2.10 -7.94 10.05
N VAL A 84 -1.95 -8.89 9.13
CA VAL A 84 -0.62 -9.33 8.69
C VAL A 84 -0.56 -9.27 7.17
N ILE A 85 0.40 -8.52 6.66
CA ILE A 85 0.68 -8.40 5.22
C ILE A 85 2.14 -8.76 5.04
N SER A 86 2.42 -9.74 4.18
CA SER A 86 3.78 -10.17 3.89
C SER A 86 4.01 -10.33 2.40
N ALA A 87 5.23 -10.09 1.97
CA ALA A 87 5.64 -10.25 0.59
C ALA A 87 7.02 -10.89 0.49
N ILE A 88 7.23 -11.62 -0.58
CA ILE A 88 8.57 -12.04 -1.03
C ILE A 88 8.92 -11.16 -2.22
N LEU A 89 10.07 -10.52 -2.12
CA LEU A 89 10.65 -9.70 -3.19
C LEU A 89 11.95 -10.35 -3.66
N SER A 90 12.29 -10.23 -4.92
CA SER A 90 13.61 -10.59 -5.42
C SER A 90 14.32 -9.37 -5.98
N SER A 91 15.63 -9.32 -5.77
CA SER A 91 16.50 -8.39 -6.45
C SER A 91 16.96 -8.92 -7.82
N ASP A 92 17.56 -8.05 -8.62
CA ASP A 92 18.20 -8.42 -9.89
C ASP A 92 19.31 -9.48 -9.73
N PHE A 93 19.81 -9.68 -8.50
CA PHE A 93 20.85 -10.67 -8.14
C PHE A 93 20.28 -11.98 -7.58
N SER A 94 18.98 -12.22 -7.74
CA SER A 94 18.29 -13.43 -7.28
C SER A 94 18.18 -13.63 -5.77
N ASP A 95 18.55 -12.64 -4.97
CA ASP A 95 18.33 -12.70 -3.53
C ASP A 95 16.85 -12.48 -3.21
N GLU A 96 16.26 -13.41 -2.49
CA GLU A 96 14.90 -13.27 -2.00
C GLU A 96 14.89 -12.59 -0.64
N ILE A 97 14.01 -11.61 -0.50
CA ILE A 97 13.81 -10.86 0.73
C ILE A 97 12.36 -11.05 1.16
N HIS A 98 12.17 -11.54 2.38
CA HIS A 98 10.86 -11.65 3.00
C HIS A 98 10.60 -10.42 3.85
N VAL A 99 9.56 -9.67 3.50
CA VAL A 99 9.07 -8.51 4.25
C VAL A 99 7.73 -8.84 4.84
N GLU A 100 7.54 -8.58 6.12
CA GLU A 100 6.24 -8.69 6.78
C GLU A 100 5.96 -7.44 7.59
N ARG A 101 4.73 -6.96 7.50
CA ARG A 101 4.20 -5.93 8.39
C ARG A 101 3.02 -6.48 9.15
N LYS A 102 3.09 -6.33 10.46
CA LYS A 102 2.05 -6.70 11.39
C LYS A 102 1.50 -5.46 12.07
N LEU A 103 0.20 -5.22 11.96
CA LEU A 103 -0.48 -4.14 12.67
C LEU A 103 -1.22 -4.73 13.86
N LEU A 104 -0.82 -4.33 15.07
CA LEU A 104 -1.37 -4.87 16.32
C LEU A 104 -2.71 -4.22 16.64
N CYS A 105 -3.79 -4.98 16.60
CA CYS A 105 -5.14 -4.47 16.87
C CYS A 105 -5.35 -4.04 18.34
N LYS A 106 -4.59 -4.59 19.28
CA LYS A 106 -4.75 -4.31 20.72
C LYS A 106 -4.03 -3.05 21.20
N ASN A 107 -3.04 -2.57 20.49
CA ASN A 107 -2.15 -1.47 20.91
C ASN A 107 -2.20 -0.30 19.93
N GLU A 108 -3.39 0.29 19.71
CA GLU A 108 -3.56 1.50 18.91
C GLU A 108 -2.59 1.58 17.70
N PHE A 109 -2.53 0.46 16.91
CA PHE A 109 -1.81 0.42 15.62
C PHE A 109 -0.28 0.46 15.67
N GLN A 110 0.32 -0.07 16.71
CA GLN A 110 1.74 -0.35 16.66
C GLN A 110 2.03 -1.24 15.45
N SER A 111 2.83 -0.75 14.54
CA SER A 111 3.30 -1.47 13.36
C SER A 111 4.63 -2.12 13.68
N ILE A 112 4.71 -3.43 13.53
CA ILE A 112 5.96 -4.18 13.60
C ILE A 112 6.33 -4.55 12.15
N ILE A 113 7.56 -4.26 11.76
CA ILE A 113 8.10 -4.59 10.45
C ILE A 113 9.21 -5.61 10.64
N THR A 114 9.18 -6.69 9.89
CA THR A 114 10.27 -7.65 9.86
C THR A 114 10.82 -7.82 8.44
N LEU A 115 12.14 -7.90 8.36
CA LEU A 115 12.88 -8.21 7.14
C LEU A 115 13.69 -9.48 7.39
N ASN A 116 13.40 -10.55 6.65
CA ASN A 116 14.00 -11.88 6.86
C ASN A 116 13.96 -12.31 8.34
N SER A 117 12.81 -12.10 9.00
CA SER A 117 12.55 -12.40 10.41
C SER A 117 13.29 -11.53 11.43
N GLN A 118 13.97 -10.47 11.01
CA GLN A 118 14.55 -9.46 11.89
C GLN A 118 13.64 -8.24 11.93
N GLU A 119 13.33 -7.75 13.12
CA GLU A 119 12.58 -6.50 13.28
C GLU A 119 13.42 -5.32 12.85
N ILE A 120 12.84 -4.44 12.04
CA ILE A 120 13.49 -3.25 11.50
C ILE A 120 12.59 -2.02 11.68
N SER A 121 13.20 -0.84 11.62
CA SER A 121 12.46 0.43 11.59
C SER A 121 11.89 0.75 10.20
N GLN A 122 11.01 1.75 10.15
CA GLN A 122 10.46 2.25 8.88
C GLN A 122 11.55 2.88 8.00
N GLU A 123 12.50 3.57 8.62
CA GLU A 123 13.63 4.20 7.94
C GLU A 123 14.53 3.15 7.29
N GLU A 124 14.87 2.09 8.03
CA GLU A 124 15.67 0.97 7.49
C GLU A 124 14.98 0.27 6.33
N LEU A 125 13.63 0.15 6.37
CA LEU A 125 12.87 -0.38 5.24
C LEU A 125 13.00 0.52 4.01
N TYR A 126 12.86 1.83 4.19
CA TYR A 126 12.98 2.80 3.10
C TYR A 126 14.39 2.81 2.51
N ASP A 127 15.43 2.79 3.34
CA ASP A 127 16.81 2.74 2.90
C ASP A 127 17.10 1.47 2.10
N LYS A 128 16.62 0.32 2.60
CA LYS A 128 16.80 -0.98 1.93
C LYS A 128 16.21 -1.02 0.52
N PHE A 129 15.04 -0.41 0.33
CA PHE A 129 14.36 -0.39 -0.96
C PHE A 129 14.61 0.89 -1.76
N HIS A 130 15.50 1.77 -1.29
CA HIS A 130 15.78 3.09 -1.89
C HIS A 130 14.52 3.93 -2.10
N LEU A 131 13.58 3.83 -1.16
CA LEU A 131 12.35 4.60 -1.17
C LEU A 131 12.52 5.83 -0.29
N SER A 132 12.10 6.99 -0.77
CA SER A 132 11.83 8.12 0.11
C SER A 132 10.35 8.13 0.49
N SER A 133 10.01 8.72 1.62
CA SER A 133 8.61 8.89 2.06
C SER A 133 7.73 9.57 0.99
N ASN A 134 8.33 10.37 0.11
CA ASN A 134 7.65 11.10 -0.96
C ASN A 134 7.67 10.35 -2.30
N MET A 135 8.59 9.39 -2.52
CA MET A 135 8.68 8.67 -3.80
C MET A 135 7.55 7.67 -3.99
N PHE A 136 7.02 7.09 -2.92
CA PHE A 136 5.85 6.24 -3.02
C PHE A 136 4.65 7.06 -3.53
N ASP A 137 4.57 8.32 -3.12
CA ASP A 137 3.53 9.25 -3.53
C ASP A 137 3.62 9.69 -5.00
N ILE A 138 4.81 9.81 -5.55
CA ILE A 138 5.02 10.46 -6.86
C ILE A 138 5.25 9.45 -7.98
N GLY A 139 5.85 8.30 -7.71
CA GLY A 139 6.32 7.39 -8.76
C GLY A 139 5.76 5.98 -8.72
N THR A 140 5.16 5.57 -7.61
CA THR A 140 4.86 4.16 -7.39
C THR A 140 3.37 3.84 -7.44
N TYR A 141 2.50 4.79 -7.08
CA TYR A 141 1.07 4.59 -7.04
C TYR A 141 0.32 5.85 -7.47
N ILE A 142 -0.42 5.76 -8.56
CA ILE A 142 -1.36 6.78 -9.02
C ILE A 142 -2.76 6.23 -8.81
N SER A 143 -3.48 6.75 -7.82
CA SER A 143 -4.88 6.39 -7.59
C SER A 143 -5.77 6.97 -8.70
N GLN A 144 -6.95 6.38 -8.87
CA GLN A 144 -7.93 6.89 -9.84
C GLN A 144 -8.34 8.34 -9.54
N SER A 145 -8.43 8.73 -8.27
CA SER A 145 -8.71 10.10 -7.86
C SER A 145 -7.59 11.07 -8.23
N GLU A 146 -6.33 10.69 -8.04
CA GLU A 146 -5.17 11.51 -8.41
C GLU A 146 -5.03 11.68 -9.92
N SER A 147 -5.36 10.65 -10.69
CA SER A 147 -5.41 10.74 -12.15
C SER A 147 -6.45 11.76 -12.61
N LEU A 148 -7.61 11.81 -11.97
CA LEU A 148 -8.66 12.79 -12.28
C LEU A 148 -8.24 14.21 -11.88
N ASP A 149 -7.60 14.40 -10.72
CA ASP A 149 -7.08 15.69 -10.28
C ASP A 149 -5.99 16.21 -11.21
N PHE A 150 -5.10 15.33 -11.66
CA PHE A 150 -4.08 15.68 -12.66
C PHE A 150 -4.68 16.16 -13.97
N LEU A 151 -5.71 15.48 -14.47
CA LEU A 151 -6.42 15.87 -15.70
C LEU A 151 -7.20 17.18 -15.51
N GLN A 152 -7.84 17.39 -14.36
CA GLN A 152 -8.59 18.63 -14.07
C GLN A 152 -7.66 19.85 -13.94
N ASN A 153 -6.50 19.69 -13.30
CA ASN A 153 -5.53 20.77 -13.15
C ASN A 153 -4.90 21.16 -14.48
N LYS A 154 -4.73 20.24 -15.44
CA LYS A 154 -4.26 20.55 -16.78
C LYS A 154 -5.23 21.45 -17.56
N HIS A 155 -6.55 21.31 -17.32
CA HIS A 155 -7.55 22.19 -17.90
C HIS A 155 -7.62 23.59 -17.27
N ARG A 156 -7.12 23.78 -16.04
CA ARG A 156 -7.06 25.10 -15.41
C ARG A 156 -5.90 25.96 -15.91
N CYS A 157 -4.78 25.37 -16.30
CA CYS A 157 -3.64 26.11 -16.86
C CYS A 157 -3.87 26.68 -18.27
N THR A 158 -4.83 26.16 -19.02
CA THR A 158 -5.11 26.64 -20.39
C THR A 158 -6.17 27.74 -20.49
N ARG A 159 -6.82 28.12 -19.38
CA ARG A 159 -7.84 29.20 -19.36
C ARG A 159 -7.35 30.55 -18.84
N GLY A 160 -6.04 30.69 -18.61
CA GLY A 160 -5.46 31.89 -17.98
C GLY A 160 -4.75 32.88 -18.92
N THR A 161 -4.93 32.82 -20.23
CA THR A 161 -4.32 33.82 -21.13
C THR A 161 -5.26 34.18 -22.29
N ASN A 162 -6.20 35.06 -22.04
CA ASN A 162 -6.74 35.97 -23.06
C ASN A 162 -7.56 37.07 -22.37
N GLU A 163 -6.87 38.00 -21.72
CA GLU A 163 -7.34 39.38 -21.56
C GLU A 163 -6.12 40.29 -21.61
N ILE A 164 -5.76 40.71 -22.80
CA ILE A 164 -4.98 41.93 -23.02
C ILE A 164 -5.82 42.82 -23.95
N LYS A 165 -6.20 43.95 -23.37
CA LYS A 165 -6.73 45.09 -24.09
C LYS A 165 -5.69 45.63 -25.09
#